data_00e5cbb52574906035b5f5a33525adaa
#
_entry.id   00e5cbb52574906035b5f5a33525adaa
#
_cell.length_a   1.000
_cell.length_b   1.000
_cell.length_c   1.000
_cell.angle_alpha   90.00
_cell.angle_beta   90.00
_cell.angle_gamma   90.00
#
_symmetry.space_group_name_H-M   'P 1'
#
loop_
_entity.id
_entity.type
_entity.pdbx_description
1 polymer ?
#
loop_
_entity_poly.entity_id
_entity_poly.type
_entity_poly.pdbx_seq_one_letter_code
_entity_poly.pdbx_strand_id
1 'polypeptide(L)'
;MIKLGVPHISTYSLIIEEHTMLYNEKTEPISEQVDFNSYIYICKKLKKYGFHHYEVSNFALPGYESVHNLIYWNNEEYYGFGLGAHGYINEMRYENTRNMNKYLRSDYRLNELLVSSIEEMENEVILGLRKLDGISVTHFHNKFKRNIFKVFKFEEVIKKGYVIYKDDMLYIPEDKIYVMNEIINMII
;
A
#
# COMPACT_ATOMS: atom_id res chain seq x y z
N MET A 1 11.23 13.12 16.55
CA MET A 1 11.48 12.94 15.10
C MET A 1 11.41 14.27 14.34
N ILE A 2 10.31 15.05 14.39
CA ILE A 2 10.20 16.35 13.68
C ILE A 2 11.36 17.29 13.99
N LYS A 3 11.78 17.40 15.26
CA LYS A 3 12.94 18.24 15.67
C LYS A 3 14.29 17.79 15.12
N LEU A 4 14.38 16.59 14.55
CA LEU A 4 15.60 16.06 13.92
C LEU A 4 15.75 16.51 12.45
N GLY A 5 14.75 17.22 11.90
CA GLY A 5 14.79 17.72 10.52
C GLY A 5 14.69 16.64 9.44
N VAL A 6 14.16 15.45 9.78
CA VAL A 6 13.96 14.39 8.78
C VAL A 6 12.85 14.79 7.80
N PRO A 7 13.02 14.59 6.48
CA PRO A 7 12.03 15.01 5.49
C PRO A 7 10.93 13.97 5.23
N HIS A 8 11.08 12.74 5.73
CA HIS A 8 10.17 11.63 5.53
C HIS A 8 9.97 10.84 6.83
N ILE A 9 8.76 10.44 7.13
CA ILE A 9 8.38 9.69 8.34
C ILE A 9 7.42 8.57 7.97
N SER A 10 7.76 7.35 8.36
CA SER A 10 6.88 6.17 8.30
C SER A 10 6.30 5.90 9.67
N THR A 11 5.01 5.60 9.73
CA THR A 11 4.30 5.27 10.98
C THR A 11 3.47 4.02 10.79
N TYR A 12 3.60 3.07 11.70
CA TYR A 12 2.87 1.80 11.67
C TYR A 12 2.27 1.52 13.03
N SER A 13 1.09 0.93 13.05
CA SER A 13 0.58 0.25 14.24
C SER A 13 1.40 -1.00 14.51
N LEU A 14 1.64 -1.29 15.79
CA LEU A 14 2.37 -2.50 16.16
C LEU A 14 1.52 -3.73 15.90
N ILE A 15 1.97 -4.58 14.98
CA ILE A 15 1.40 -5.90 14.74
C ILE A 15 2.27 -6.92 15.47
N ILE A 16 1.65 -7.77 16.29
CA ILE A 16 2.34 -8.84 17.03
C ILE A 16 2.25 -10.11 16.19
N GLU A 17 3.35 -10.42 15.50
CA GLU A 17 3.46 -11.58 14.62
C GLU A 17 3.82 -12.84 15.41
N GLU A 18 3.27 -13.99 15.00
CA GLU A 18 3.66 -15.30 15.55
C GLU A 18 5.16 -15.53 15.43
N HIS A 19 5.73 -16.25 16.40
CA HIS A 19 7.18 -16.54 16.50
C HIS A 19 8.07 -15.32 16.75
N THR A 20 7.52 -14.16 17.07
CA THR A 20 8.30 -13.00 17.55
C THR A 20 8.45 -13.05 19.08
N MET A 21 9.40 -12.26 19.59
CA MET A 21 9.62 -12.14 21.03
C MET A 21 8.38 -11.58 21.74
N LEU A 22 7.74 -10.56 21.17
CA LEU A 22 6.52 -9.96 21.71
C LEU A 22 5.36 -10.97 21.78
N TYR A 23 5.22 -11.82 20.76
CA TYR A 23 4.23 -12.91 20.78
C TYR A 23 4.50 -13.91 21.90
N ASN A 24 5.77 -14.35 22.05
CA ASN A 24 6.17 -15.30 23.09
C ASN A 24 6.01 -14.73 24.51
N GLU A 25 6.21 -13.43 24.67
CA GLU A 25 6.00 -12.69 25.94
C GLU A 25 4.53 -12.41 26.20
N LYS A 26 3.61 -12.83 25.32
CA LYS A 26 2.17 -12.59 25.40
C LYS A 26 1.82 -11.11 25.57
N THR A 27 2.55 -10.25 24.85
CA THR A 27 2.29 -8.82 24.86
C THR A 27 0.87 -8.56 24.35
N GLU A 28 0.07 -7.82 25.12
CA GLU A 28 -1.27 -7.42 24.70
C GLU A 28 -1.20 -6.30 23.65
N PRO A 29 -1.94 -6.41 22.53
CA PRO A 29 -2.04 -5.31 21.58
C PRO A 29 -2.78 -4.12 22.21
N ILE A 30 -2.48 -2.91 21.75
CA ILE A 30 -3.26 -1.73 22.17
C ILE A 30 -4.71 -1.86 21.66
N SER A 31 -5.66 -1.24 22.37
CA SER A 31 -7.04 -1.25 21.91
C SER A 31 -7.19 -0.47 20.61
N GLU A 32 -8.12 -0.90 19.75
CA GLU A 32 -8.44 -0.25 18.48
C GLU A 32 -8.71 1.25 18.65
N GLN A 33 -9.41 1.63 19.72
CA GLN A 33 -9.69 3.04 20.01
C GLN A 33 -8.41 3.85 20.28
N VAL A 34 -7.43 3.28 20.98
CA VAL A 34 -6.14 3.94 21.26
C VAL A 34 -5.33 4.03 19.96
N ASP A 35 -5.32 2.98 19.16
CA ASP A 35 -4.64 2.95 17.86
C ASP A 35 -5.22 4.01 16.93
N PHE A 36 -6.54 4.03 16.74
CA PHE A 36 -7.24 5.03 15.94
C PHE A 36 -6.94 6.46 16.40
N ASN A 37 -7.04 6.74 17.72
CA ASN A 37 -6.78 8.07 18.25
C ASN A 37 -5.32 8.48 18.02
N SER A 38 -4.39 7.55 18.13
CA SER A 38 -2.95 7.76 17.87
C SER A 38 -2.71 8.09 16.41
N TYR A 39 -3.33 7.33 15.49
CA TYR A 39 -3.27 7.59 14.06
C TYR A 39 -3.77 9.01 13.71
N ILE A 40 -4.95 9.39 14.17
CA ILE A 40 -5.52 10.73 13.95
C ILE A 40 -4.63 11.83 14.52
N TYR A 41 -4.06 11.60 15.70
CA TYR A 41 -3.13 12.56 16.30
C TYR A 41 -1.87 12.73 15.44
N ILE A 42 -1.29 11.63 14.94
CA ILE A 42 -0.10 11.63 14.09
C ILE A 42 -0.38 12.39 12.79
N CYS A 43 -1.47 12.08 12.08
CA CYS A 43 -1.86 12.77 10.86
C CYS A 43 -1.97 14.29 11.07
N LYS A 44 -2.73 14.72 12.08
CA LYS A 44 -2.88 16.15 12.42
C LYS A 44 -1.56 16.80 12.78
N LYS A 45 -0.72 16.09 13.54
CA LYS A 45 0.57 16.63 13.99
C LYS A 45 1.53 16.80 12.83
N LEU A 46 1.71 15.81 11.98
CA LEU A 46 2.61 15.86 10.82
C LEU A 46 2.17 16.92 9.82
N LYS A 47 0.88 16.99 9.52
CA LYS A 47 0.30 18.03 8.65
C LYS A 47 0.62 19.44 9.14
N LYS A 48 0.55 19.69 10.47
CA LYS A 48 0.92 20.99 11.07
C LYS A 48 2.38 21.38 10.82
N TYR A 49 3.26 20.40 10.60
CA TYR A 49 4.70 20.64 10.35
C TYR A 49 5.07 20.54 8.85
N GLY A 50 4.06 20.61 7.96
CA GLY A 50 4.28 20.66 6.52
C GLY A 50 4.47 19.31 5.85
N PHE A 51 4.36 18.21 6.59
CA PHE A 51 4.31 16.87 6.00
C PHE A 51 2.94 16.63 5.39
N HIS A 52 2.90 16.08 4.19
CA HIS A 52 1.68 15.57 3.64
C HIS A 52 1.66 14.04 3.71
N HIS A 53 0.49 13.50 3.97
CA HIS A 53 0.19 12.10 3.98
C HIS A 53 0.01 11.68 2.51
N TYR A 54 0.97 10.96 1.93
CA TYR A 54 0.90 10.64 0.50
C TYR A 54 0.45 9.19 0.23
N GLU A 55 0.62 8.29 1.22
CA GLU A 55 0.09 6.93 1.21
C GLU A 55 -0.12 6.44 2.64
N VAL A 56 -0.74 5.30 2.82
CA VAL A 56 -1.33 4.78 4.07
C VAL A 56 -0.51 4.96 5.34
N SER A 57 0.81 4.77 5.28
CA SER A 57 1.70 4.77 6.45
C SER A 57 2.79 5.83 6.38
N ASN A 58 2.89 6.57 5.29
CA ASN A 58 4.03 7.44 5.03
C ASN A 58 3.63 8.90 4.82
N PHE A 59 4.46 9.75 5.41
CA PHE A 59 4.35 11.20 5.39
C PHE A 59 5.66 11.81 4.93
N ALA A 60 5.60 12.78 4.03
CA ALA A 60 6.80 13.44 3.50
C ALA A 60 6.61 14.95 3.39
N LEU A 61 7.70 15.70 3.48
CA LEU A 61 7.73 17.04 2.95
C LEU A 61 7.64 16.98 1.42
N PRO A 62 7.07 18.00 0.75
CA PRO A 62 6.94 18.00 -0.70
C PRO A 62 8.26 17.69 -1.43
N GLY A 63 8.25 16.68 -2.31
CA GLY A 63 9.42 16.22 -3.07
C GLY A 63 10.31 15.19 -2.34
N TYR A 64 9.90 14.73 -1.15
CA TYR A 64 10.61 13.69 -0.39
C TYR A 64 9.82 12.40 -0.23
N GLU A 65 8.79 12.20 -1.07
CA GLU A 65 8.05 10.96 -1.14
C GLU A 65 8.97 9.81 -1.57
N SER A 66 8.80 8.64 -0.97
CA SER A 66 9.59 7.46 -1.35
C SER A 66 9.18 6.98 -2.74
N VAL A 67 10.02 7.22 -3.73
CA VAL A 67 9.83 6.72 -5.11
C VAL A 67 9.69 5.20 -5.10
N HIS A 68 10.48 4.50 -4.29
CA HIS A 68 10.40 3.05 -4.14
C HIS A 68 9.02 2.57 -3.68
N ASN A 69 8.42 3.24 -2.68
CA ASN A 69 7.07 2.88 -2.23
C ASN A 69 6.02 3.18 -3.30
N LEU A 70 6.16 4.31 -4.01
CA LEU A 70 5.23 4.68 -5.06
C LEU A 70 5.25 3.71 -6.24
N ILE A 71 6.40 3.10 -6.58
CA ILE A 71 6.48 2.03 -7.59
C ILE A 71 5.54 0.86 -7.21
N TYR A 72 5.55 0.44 -5.93
CA TYR A 72 4.63 -0.61 -5.47
C TYR A 72 3.17 -0.19 -5.54
N TRP A 73 2.86 1.02 -5.04
CA TRP A 73 1.48 1.52 -5.02
C TRP A 73 0.93 1.87 -6.40
N ASN A 74 1.79 2.10 -7.37
CA ASN A 74 1.43 2.27 -8.79
C ASN A 74 1.30 0.94 -9.54
N ASN A 75 1.50 -0.19 -8.87
CA ASN A 75 1.52 -1.50 -9.50
C ASN A 75 2.47 -1.58 -10.71
N GLU A 76 3.65 -0.94 -10.56
CA GLU A 76 4.72 -0.93 -11.55
C GLU A 76 5.65 -2.12 -11.36
N GLU A 77 6.41 -2.45 -12.39
CA GLU A 77 7.41 -3.51 -12.35
C GLU A 77 8.62 -3.12 -11.51
N TYR A 78 9.18 -4.09 -10.79
CA TYR A 78 10.37 -3.91 -9.96
C TYR A 78 11.18 -5.20 -9.81
N TYR A 79 12.49 -5.05 -9.65
CA TYR A 79 13.40 -6.16 -9.38
C TYR A 79 13.59 -6.39 -7.89
N GLY A 80 13.51 -7.67 -7.46
CA GLY A 80 13.91 -8.10 -6.13
C GLY A 80 15.33 -8.64 -6.12
N PHE A 81 16.23 -8.03 -5.38
CA PHE A 81 17.62 -8.45 -5.24
C PHE A 81 17.91 -8.97 -3.82
N GLY A 82 18.60 -10.09 -3.73
CA GLY A 82 18.99 -10.68 -2.44
C GLY A 82 18.08 -11.83 -2.01
N LEU A 83 18.43 -12.41 -0.85
CA LEU A 83 17.71 -13.52 -0.23
C LEU A 83 16.30 -13.10 0.18
N GLY A 84 15.32 -13.92 -0.17
CA GLY A 84 13.91 -13.70 0.18
C GLY A 84 13.30 -12.44 -0.45
N ALA A 85 14.01 -11.77 -1.37
CA ALA A 85 13.46 -10.60 -2.05
C ALA A 85 12.37 -11.00 -3.03
N HIS A 86 11.35 -10.15 -3.13
CA HIS A 86 10.27 -10.30 -4.10
C HIS A 86 10.47 -9.35 -5.28
N GLY A 87 10.01 -9.74 -6.46
CA GLY A 87 9.99 -8.90 -7.65
C GLY A 87 8.72 -9.11 -8.47
N TYR A 88 8.47 -8.18 -9.37
CA TYR A 88 7.36 -8.21 -10.32
C TYR A 88 7.84 -7.70 -11.67
N ILE A 89 7.95 -8.57 -12.67
CA ILE A 89 8.46 -8.26 -14.01
C ILE A 89 7.72 -9.10 -15.05
N ASN A 90 7.29 -8.50 -16.14
CA ASN A 90 6.62 -9.17 -17.26
C ASN A 90 5.43 -10.04 -16.78
N GLU A 91 4.53 -9.46 -16.00
CA GLU A 91 3.37 -10.15 -15.40
C GLU A 91 3.74 -11.32 -14.46
N MET A 92 5.03 -11.51 -14.14
CA MET A 92 5.51 -12.56 -13.27
C MET A 92 5.91 -12.01 -11.90
N ARG A 93 5.22 -12.44 -10.84
CA ARG A 93 5.68 -12.24 -9.46
C ARG A 93 6.63 -13.35 -9.10
N TYR A 94 7.72 -13.02 -8.45
CA TYR A 94 8.70 -14.01 -7.99
C TYR A 94 9.19 -13.71 -6.58
N GLU A 95 9.60 -14.78 -5.91
CA GLU A 95 10.31 -14.74 -4.63
C GLU A 95 11.68 -15.40 -4.80
N ASN A 96 12.71 -14.76 -4.32
CA ASN A 96 14.04 -15.34 -4.26
C ASN A 96 14.17 -16.32 -3.09
N THR A 97 15.04 -17.31 -3.26
CA THR A 97 15.35 -18.28 -2.21
C THR A 97 15.82 -17.61 -0.92
N ARG A 98 15.40 -18.15 0.22
CA ARG A 98 15.91 -17.75 1.56
C ARG A 98 17.15 -18.54 1.97
N ASN A 99 17.57 -19.51 1.15
CA ASN A 99 18.74 -20.35 1.42
C ASN A 99 20.01 -19.74 0.82
N MET A 100 20.97 -19.33 1.67
CA MET A 100 22.24 -18.72 1.27
C MET A 100 23.03 -19.61 0.30
N ASN A 101 23.10 -20.92 0.55
CA ASN A 101 23.88 -21.84 -0.28
C ASN A 101 23.29 -21.98 -1.70
N LYS A 102 21.96 -21.95 -1.83
CA LYS A 102 21.29 -21.92 -3.13
C LYS A 102 21.59 -20.61 -3.85
N TYR A 103 21.42 -19.49 -3.16
CA TYR A 103 21.66 -18.15 -3.71
C TYR A 103 23.09 -17.99 -4.25
N LEU A 104 24.11 -18.46 -3.49
CA LEU A 104 25.52 -18.42 -3.91
C LEU A 104 25.85 -19.33 -5.10
N ARG A 105 24.99 -20.31 -5.38
CA ARG A 105 25.10 -21.19 -6.56
C ARG A 105 24.27 -20.69 -7.75
N SER A 106 23.77 -19.45 -7.69
CA SER A 106 22.91 -18.85 -8.70
C SER A 106 21.53 -19.51 -8.85
N ASP A 107 21.10 -20.32 -7.88
CA ASP A 107 19.74 -20.85 -7.76
C ASP A 107 18.90 -19.83 -6.97
N TYR A 108 18.48 -18.77 -7.67
CA TYR A 108 17.91 -17.58 -7.02
C TYR A 108 16.41 -17.73 -6.72
N ARG A 109 15.67 -18.52 -7.50
CA ARG A 109 14.21 -18.55 -7.42
C ARG A 109 13.70 -19.58 -6.40
N LEU A 110 12.77 -19.14 -5.56
CA LEU A 110 11.98 -20.02 -4.70
C LEU A 110 10.62 -20.29 -5.33
N ASN A 111 9.94 -19.22 -5.78
CA ASN A 111 8.62 -19.27 -6.39
C ASN A 111 8.53 -18.29 -7.54
N GLU A 112 7.71 -18.66 -8.54
CA GLU A 112 7.28 -17.78 -9.63
C GLU A 112 5.79 -17.98 -9.85
N LEU A 113 5.04 -16.88 -10.04
CA LEU A 113 3.60 -16.89 -10.26
C LEU A 113 3.25 -15.91 -11.37
N LEU A 114 2.64 -16.41 -12.42
CA LEU A 114 2.06 -15.57 -13.46
C LEU A 114 0.81 -14.88 -12.91
N VAL A 115 0.78 -13.57 -12.96
CA VAL A 115 -0.37 -12.75 -12.55
C VAL A 115 -1.37 -12.71 -13.70
N SER A 116 -2.57 -13.15 -13.47
CA SER A 116 -3.64 -13.06 -14.47
C SER A 116 -4.08 -11.62 -14.70
N SER A 117 -4.68 -11.32 -15.84
CA SER A 117 -5.18 -9.99 -16.15
C SER A 117 -6.22 -9.47 -15.16
N ILE A 118 -7.02 -10.34 -14.55
CA ILE A 118 -7.97 -9.92 -13.50
C ILE A 118 -7.25 -9.59 -12.20
N GLU A 119 -6.30 -10.40 -11.79
CA GLU A 119 -5.48 -10.13 -10.60
C GLU A 119 -4.65 -8.86 -10.76
N GLU A 120 -4.18 -8.56 -11.98
CA GLU A 120 -3.47 -7.31 -12.26
C GLU A 120 -4.39 -6.09 -12.09
N MET A 121 -5.65 -6.17 -12.57
CA MET A 121 -6.66 -5.13 -12.36
C MET A 121 -7.04 -4.99 -10.88
N GLU A 122 -7.19 -6.09 -10.14
CA GLU A 122 -7.43 -6.08 -8.69
C GLU A 122 -6.26 -5.46 -7.94
N ASN A 123 -5.02 -5.82 -8.28
CA ASN A 123 -3.82 -5.21 -7.71
C ASN A 123 -3.75 -3.70 -7.97
N GLU A 124 -4.12 -3.25 -9.18
CA GLU A 124 -4.19 -1.82 -9.50
C GLU A 124 -5.14 -1.07 -8.56
N VAL A 125 -6.30 -1.68 -8.25
CA VAL A 125 -7.28 -1.09 -7.33
C VAL A 125 -6.79 -1.15 -5.88
N ILE A 126 -6.32 -2.32 -5.42
CA ILE A 126 -5.85 -2.52 -4.05
C ILE A 126 -4.68 -1.61 -3.71
N LEU A 127 -3.70 -1.55 -4.59
CA LEU A 127 -2.48 -0.78 -4.38
C LEU A 127 -2.70 0.72 -4.60
N GLY A 128 -3.44 1.07 -5.66
CA GLY A 128 -3.71 2.46 -6.01
C GLY A 128 -4.54 3.20 -4.95
N LEU A 129 -5.53 2.55 -4.34
CA LEU A 129 -6.33 3.14 -3.27
C LEU A 129 -5.58 3.30 -1.94
N ARG A 130 -4.37 2.77 -1.81
CA ARG A 130 -3.47 3.04 -0.67
C ARG A 130 -2.79 4.40 -0.76
N LYS A 131 -2.76 5.01 -1.94
CA LYS A 131 -2.32 6.41 -2.13
C LYS A 131 -3.49 7.35 -1.85
N LEU A 132 -3.20 8.50 -1.25
CA LEU A 132 -4.24 9.52 -1.03
C LEU A 132 -4.70 10.16 -2.35
N ASP A 133 -3.85 10.18 -3.37
CA ASP A 133 -4.21 10.62 -4.72
C ASP A 133 -5.08 9.60 -5.46
N GLY A 134 -5.02 8.32 -5.06
CA GLY A 134 -5.87 7.26 -5.59
C GLY A 134 -5.47 6.76 -6.97
N ILE A 135 -6.48 6.47 -7.82
CA ILE A 135 -6.35 5.81 -9.12
C ILE A 135 -6.96 6.71 -10.20
N SER A 136 -6.22 6.93 -11.30
CA SER A 136 -6.77 7.57 -12.50
C SER A 136 -7.62 6.58 -13.29
N VAL A 137 -8.87 6.95 -13.56
CA VAL A 137 -9.80 6.15 -14.37
C VAL A 137 -9.30 6.05 -15.81
N THR A 138 -8.74 7.14 -16.35
CA THR A 138 -8.15 7.18 -17.68
C THR A 138 -6.90 6.29 -17.76
N HIS A 139 -6.02 6.33 -16.73
CA HIS A 139 -4.85 5.45 -16.67
C HIS A 139 -5.28 3.97 -16.66
N PHE A 140 -6.22 3.59 -15.80
CA PHE A 140 -6.77 2.23 -15.73
C PHE A 140 -7.32 1.79 -17.09
N HIS A 141 -8.13 2.66 -17.74
CA HIS A 141 -8.66 2.35 -19.07
C HIS A 141 -7.56 2.16 -20.11
N ASN A 142 -6.53 3.00 -20.10
CA ASN A 142 -5.41 2.93 -21.04
C ASN A 142 -4.57 1.66 -20.84
N LYS A 143 -4.36 1.26 -19.59
CA LYS A 143 -3.58 0.06 -19.25
C LYS A 143 -4.36 -1.23 -19.59
N PHE A 144 -5.60 -1.35 -19.18
CA PHE A 144 -6.36 -2.59 -19.26
C PHE A 144 -7.39 -2.66 -20.39
N LYS A 145 -7.66 -1.56 -21.11
CA LYS A 145 -8.74 -1.44 -22.11
C LYS A 145 -10.12 -1.82 -21.56
N ARG A 146 -10.32 -1.60 -20.28
CA ARG A 146 -11.55 -1.89 -19.54
C ARG A 146 -12.05 -0.65 -18.81
N ASN A 147 -13.36 -0.59 -18.59
CA ASN A 147 -13.96 0.45 -17.75
C ASN A 147 -13.97 -0.04 -16.30
N ILE A 148 -13.31 0.68 -15.41
CA ILE A 148 -13.14 0.32 -13.99
C ILE A 148 -14.48 0.14 -13.27
N PHE A 149 -15.50 0.95 -13.60
CA PHE A 149 -16.84 0.88 -13.01
C PHE A 149 -17.67 -0.34 -13.49
N LYS A 150 -17.24 -0.99 -14.59
CA LYS A 150 -17.87 -2.24 -15.07
C LYS A 150 -17.17 -3.49 -14.52
N VAL A 151 -15.94 -3.34 -14.06
CA VAL A 151 -15.15 -4.45 -13.50
C VAL A 151 -15.36 -4.52 -11.99
N PHE A 152 -15.41 -3.37 -11.30
CA PHE A 152 -15.44 -3.27 -9.85
C PHE A 152 -16.65 -2.50 -9.33
N LYS A 153 -17.04 -2.76 -8.06
CA LYS A 153 -18.25 -2.23 -7.42
C LYS A 153 -18.06 -0.82 -6.81
N PHE A 154 -17.61 0.15 -7.61
CA PHE A 154 -17.38 1.50 -7.11
C PHE A 154 -18.66 2.30 -6.80
N GLU A 155 -19.79 2.03 -7.49
CA GLU A 155 -21.00 2.84 -7.39
C GLU A 155 -21.51 2.95 -5.94
N GLU A 156 -21.55 1.82 -5.22
CA GLU A 156 -22.06 1.77 -3.85
C GLU A 156 -21.16 2.54 -2.88
N VAL A 157 -19.84 2.35 -2.96
CA VAL A 157 -18.88 3.01 -2.07
C VAL A 157 -18.79 4.51 -2.35
N ILE A 158 -18.97 4.93 -3.60
CA ILE A 158 -19.08 6.36 -3.98
C ILE A 158 -20.35 6.95 -3.40
N LYS A 159 -21.49 6.28 -3.55
CA LYS A 159 -22.78 6.74 -2.99
C LYS A 159 -22.74 6.89 -1.47
N LYS A 160 -21.98 6.02 -0.78
CA LYS A 160 -21.75 6.10 0.68
C LYS A 160 -20.70 7.14 1.07
N GLY A 161 -20.01 7.76 0.12
CA GLY A 161 -18.92 8.69 0.36
C GLY A 161 -17.66 8.06 0.92
N TYR A 162 -17.47 6.76 0.73
CA TYR A 162 -16.24 6.03 1.11
C TYR A 162 -15.13 6.21 0.08
N VAL A 163 -15.51 6.39 -1.19
CA VAL A 163 -14.60 6.75 -2.28
C VAL A 163 -15.16 8.01 -2.95
N ILE A 164 -14.28 8.89 -3.35
CA ILE A 164 -14.62 10.08 -4.14
C ILE A 164 -14.12 9.86 -5.56
N TYR A 165 -14.99 10.16 -6.55
CA TYR A 165 -14.59 10.29 -7.94
C TYR A 165 -14.62 11.77 -8.33
N LYS A 166 -13.44 12.32 -8.57
CA LYS A 166 -13.28 13.74 -8.93
C LYS A 166 -12.03 13.91 -9.81
N ASP A 167 -12.16 14.74 -10.86
CA ASP A 167 -11.05 15.11 -11.75
C ASP A 167 -10.27 13.90 -12.28
N ASP A 168 -10.99 12.86 -12.74
CA ASP A 168 -10.45 11.57 -13.22
C ASP A 168 -9.89 10.64 -12.12
N MET A 169 -9.86 11.06 -10.86
CA MET A 169 -9.29 10.30 -9.76
C MET A 169 -10.36 9.64 -8.89
N LEU A 170 -10.16 8.36 -8.57
CA LEU A 170 -10.89 7.60 -7.56
C LEU A 170 -10.00 7.47 -6.33
N TYR A 171 -10.38 8.06 -5.21
CA TYR A 171 -9.58 8.02 -3.99
C TYR A 171 -10.43 7.88 -2.73
N ILE A 172 -9.83 7.32 -1.69
CA ILE A 172 -10.42 7.24 -0.35
C ILE A 172 -10.09 8.54 0.39
N PRO A 173 -11.10 9.28 0.95
CA PRO A 173 -10.84 10.48 1.74
C PRO A 173 -9.88 10.22 2.91
N GLU A 174 -9.01 11.19 3.23
CA GLU A 174 -7.98 11.07 4.28
C GLU A 174 -8.58 10.63 5.64
N ASP A 175 -9.79 11.07 5.96
CA ASP A 175 -10.50 10.71 7.20
C ASP A 175 -11.01 9.26 7.24
N LYS A 176 -10.92 8.54 6.13
CA LYS A 176 -11.36 7.14 5.97
C LYS A 176 -10.22 6.16 5.68
N ILE A 177 -8.99 6.66 5.54
CA ILE A 177 -7.81 5.80 5.26
C ILE A 177 -7.62 4.73 6.35
N TYR A 178 -7.95 5.03 7.60
CA TYR A 178 -7.82 4.06 8.69
C TYR A 178 -8.62 2.77 8.45
N VAL A 179 -9.76 2.87 7.77
CA VAL A 179 -10.65 1.73 7.44
C VAL A 179 -10.61 1.36 5.94
N MET A 180 -9.53 1.71 5.25
CA MET A 180 -9.45 1.51 3.80
C MET A 180 -9.54 0.04 3.37
N ASN A 181 -9.04 -0.91 4.17
CA ASN A 181 -9.10 -2.33 3.82
C ASN A 181 -10.54 -2.81 3.71
N GLU A 182 -11.42 -2.39 4.62
CA GLU A 182 -12.85 -2.68 4.58
C GLU A 182 -13.50 -2.04 3.33
N ILE A 183 -13.10 -0.81 2.99
CA ILE A 183 -13.61 -0.13 1.79
C ILE A 183 -13.16 -0.87 0.52
N ILE A 184 -11.89 -1.26 0.43
CA ILE A 184 -11.35 -2.02 -0.71
C ILE A 184 -12.08 -3.36 -0.86
N ASN A 185 -12.33 -4.08 0.24
CA ASN A 185 -13.08 -5.35 0.23
C ASN A 185 -14.53 -5.21 -0.24
N MET A 186 -15.12 -4.01 -0.17
CA MET A 186 -16.45 -3.75 -0.74
C MET A 186 -16.43 -3.53 -2.25
N ILE A 187 -15.26 -3.21 -2.81
CA ILE A 187 -15.08 -2.86 -4.23
C ILE A 187 -14.78 -4.13 -5.05
N ILE A 188 -13.93 -4.99 -4.52
CA ILE A 188 -13.50 -6.26 -5.13
C ILE A 188 -14.47 -7.40 -4.73
#